data_f84bfd76a40474ae732c50b317702dfd
#
_entry.id   f84bfd76a40474ae732c50b317702dfd
#
_cell.length_a   1.000
_cell.length_b   1.000
_cell.length_c   1.000
_cell.angle_alpha   90.00
_cell.angle_beta   90.00
_cell.angle_gamma   90.00
#
_symmetry.space_group_name_H-M   'P 1'
#
loop_
_entity.id
_entity.type
_entity.pdbx_description
1 polymer ?
#
loop_
_entity_poly.entity_id
_entity_poly.type
_entity_poly.pdbx_seq_one_letter_code
_entity_poly.pdbx_strand_id
1 'polypeptide(L)'
;MANRILSGLEEALLSPATEDVPAPHPDYMTRCRELAAGYHALKRRQEPDERPLRAYLLLDPWDGNPLAADLSEAWPEAAAVRAAVPDDFYAGREGEAPCVVQLPDDVLPDGDPDNLAEVRAQETLARWMEDASRQASQRLVRQHFCAVLFSTDSAAWVARYLASLGFQYPPGSSSARLFRYQDPRVMQRVWPVLSAAKQGMWLGAVEAWWSLMQPWGPWAMQDLVASEDAAVLAPAWFKAERPMVPDGQAETLMLSRLMNAEQWGRAHSAPVGNRVWMRFAENGCGADEQPEADLMQQLLATGVSYGLDERSLEDFIWCSVRYREAPPAIDWRVPHWSRALEHTLQVLRADSDARFISTFDAYLNSGEDAHGLHHPM
;
A
#
# COMPACT_ATOMS: atom_id res chain seq x y z
N MET A 1 22.82 33.29 52.91
CA MET A 1 21.54 32.83 52.31
C MET A 1 21.56 32.70 50.81
N ALA A 2 22.64 33.03 50.11
CA ALA A 2 22.70 32.96 48.64
C ALA A 2 23.10 31.58 48.06
N ASN A 3 23.67 30.69 48.86
CA ASN A 3 24.16 29.37 48.36
C ASN A 3 23.11 28.25 48.36
N ARG A 4 21.87 28.51 48.78
CA ARG A 4 20.79 27.49 48.77
C ARG A 4 19.84 27.61 47.56
N ILE A 5 19.94 28.71 46.79
CA ILE A 5 19.09 28.93 45.62
C ILE A 5 19.73 28.37 44.34
N LEU A 6 21.05 28.22 44.31
CA LEU A 6 21.75 27.67 43.11
C LEU A 6 21.74 26.15 43.03
N SER A 7 21.63 25.43 44.16
CA SER A 7 21.54 23.95 44.13
C SER A 7 20.17 23.43 43.67
N GLY A 8 19.12 24.22 43.78
CA GLY A 8 17.78 23.84 43.33
C GLY A 8 17.53 24.06 41.83
N LEU A 9 18.39 24.86 41.16
CA LEU A 9 18.31 25.09 39.71
C LEU A 9 19.16 24.11 38.88
N GLU A 10 20.20 23.54 39.51
CA GLU A 10 20.97 22.48 38.84
C GLU A 10 20.29 21.10 38.91
N GLU A 11 19.44 20.81 39.90
CA GLU A 11 18.64 19.58 39.97
C GLU A 11 17.42 19.65 39.03
N ALA A 12 16.95 20.84 38.64
CA ALA A 12 15.82 20.99 37.72
C ALA A 12 16.24 20.94 36.23
N LEU A 13 17.56 20.90 35.96
CA LEU A 13 18.10 20.72 34.58
C LEU A 13 18.52 19.27 34.27
N LEU A 14 18.37 18.37 35.26
CA LEU A 14 18.56 16.94 35.05
C LEU A 14 17.25 16.33 34.53
N SER A 15 17.20 16.19 33.23
CA SER A 15 16.36 15.30 32.42
C SER A 15 14.84 15.47 32.59
N PRO A 16 14.12 15.87 31.55
CA PRO A 16 12.77 15.34 31.41
C PRO A 16 12.92 13.83 31.45
N ALA A 17 12.18 13.17 32.35
CA ALA A 17 12.01 11.74 32.30
C ALA A 17 11.69 11.38 30.84
N THR A 18 12.62 10.78 30.14
CA THR A 18 12.33 10.06 28.91
C THR A 18 11.30 9.05 29.36
N GLU A 19 10.02 9.27 29.04
CA GLU A 19 9.03 8.22 29.11
C GLU A 19 9.71 7.01 28.49
N ASP A 20 9.73 5.88 29.22
CA ASP A 20 10.30 4.62 28.75
C ASP A 20 9.49 4.19 27.52
N VAL A 21 9.84 4.71 26.35
CA VAL A 21 9.24 4.28 25.11
C VAL A 21 9.67 2.83 24.92
N PRO A 22 8.72 1.89 24.88
CA PRO A 22 9.05 0.47 24.81
C PRO A 22 9.92 0.20 23.58
N ALA A 23 10.89 -0.70 23.75
CA ALA A 23 11.72 -1.13 22.62
C ALA A 23 10.84 -1.77 21.53
N PRO A 24 11.15 -1.56 20.23
CA PRO A 24 10.41 -2.18 19.15
C PRO A 24 10.53 -3.72 19.24
N HIS A 25 9.51 -4.41 18.71
CA HIS A 25 9.53 -5.86 18.72
C HIS A 25 10.77 -6.38 17.95
N PRO A 26 11.48 -7.42 18.43
CA PRO A 26 12.76 -7.91 17.87
C PRO A 26 12.71 -8.24 16.36
N ASP A 27 11.54 -8.64 15.86
CA ASP A 27 11.36 -8.96 14.43
C ASP A 27 11.57 -7.73 13.56
N TYR A 28 11.17 -6.51 13.99
CA TYR A 28 11.40 -5.29 13.23
C TYR A 28 12.87 -4.89 13.20
N MET A 29 13.61 -5.14 14.28
CA MET A 29 15.07 -5.01 14.26
C MET A 29 15.71 -5.99 13.27
N THR A 30 15.16 -7.18 13.13
CA THR A 30 15.59 -8.14 12.10
C THR A 30 15.32 -7.60 10.69
N ARG A 31 14.16 -6.96 10.45
CA ARG A 31 13.88 -6.29 9.17
C ARG A 31 14.82 -5.13 8.88
N CYS A 32 15.23 -4.35 9.88
CA CYS A 32 16.26 -3.32 9.72
C CYS A 32 17.60 -3.91 9.28
N ARG A 33 18.02 -5.01 9.89
CA ARG A 33 19.29 -5.71 9.50
C ARG A 33 19.21 -6.26 8.08
N GLU A 34 18.06 -6.85 7.68
CA GLU A 34 17.84 -7.30 6.30
C GLU A 34 17.93 -6.15 5.31
N LEU A 35 17.36 -4.98 5.66
CA LEU A 35 17.40 -3.77 4.84
C LEU A 35 18.85 -3.29 4.67
N ALA A 36 19.61 -3.18 5.78
CA ALA A 36 21.03 -2.80 5.76
C ALA A 36 21.85 -3.79 4.91
N ALA A 37 21.67 -5.09 5.11
CA ALA A 37 22.36 -6.12 4.32
C ALA A 37 22.05 -5.99 2.82
N GLY A 38 20.79 -5.72 2.45
CA GLY A 38 20.35 -5.49 1.07
C GLY A 38 20.99 -4.24 0.48
N TYR A 39 20.99 -3.13 1.22
CA TYR A 39 21.66 -1.89 0.82
C TYR A 39 23.14 -2.10 0.51
N HIS A 40 23.87 -2.74 1.43
CA HIS A 40 25.30 -3.00 1.23
C HIS A 40 25.55 -4.02 0.11
N ALA A 41 24.65 -4.97 -0.11
CA ALA A 41 24.75 -5.88 -1.26
C ALA A 41 24.61 -5.11 -2.59
N LEU A 42 23.69 -4.17 -2.69
CA LEU A 42 23.54 -3.31 -3.86
C LEU A 42 24.75 -2.39 -4.04
N LYS A 43 25.23 -1.76 -2.95
CA LYS A 43 26.40 -0.89 -2.96
C LYS A 43 27.66 -1.60 -3.45
N ARG A 44 27.87 -2.88 -3.09
CA ARG A 44 29.01 -3.68 -3.58
C ARG A 44 28.93 -4.05 -5.07
N ARG A 45 27.77 -3.94 -5.70
CA ARG A 45 27.60 -4.19 -7.14
C ARG A 45 27.90 -2.97 -7.99
N GLN A 46 28.03 -1.78 -7.36
CA GLN A 46 28.33 -0.55 -8.08
C GLN A 46 29.77 -0.52 -8.59
N GLU A 47 29.96 0.03 -9.77
CA GLU A 47 31.28 0.33 -10.28
C GLU A 47 31.94 1.47 -9.49
N PRO A 48 33.29 1.48 -9.34
CA PRO A 48 34.01 2.49 -8.54
C PRO A 48 33.74 3.94 -8.94
N ASP A 49 33.46 4.18 -10.22
CA ASP A 49 33.23 5.52 -10.78
C ASP A 49 31.74 5.96 -10.77
N GLU A 50 30.84 5.12 -10.29
CA GLU A 50 29.43 5.46 -10.17
C GLU A 50 29.19 6.40 -8.99
N ARG A 51 28.09 7.17 -9.10
CA ARG A 51 27.62 7.98 -7.97
C ARG A 51 27.28 7.07 -6.79
N PRO A 52 27.54 7.51 -5.56
CA PRO A 52 27.28 6.69 -4.38
C PRO A 52 25.79 6.36 -4.25
N LEU A 53 25.48 5.09 -3.98
CA LEU A 53 24.14 4.65 -3.65
C LEU A 53 23.71 5.32 -2.34
N ARG A 54 22.47 5.77 -2.30
CA ARG A 54 21.81 6.35 -1.14
C ARG A 54 20.49 5.62 -0.87
N ALA A 55 20.09 5.61 0.38
CA ALA A 55 18.79 5.10 0.78
C ALA A 55 17.85 6.28 1.10
N TYR A 56 16.61 6.15 0.69
CA TYR A 56 15.59 7.16 0.87
C TYR A 56 14.34 6.52 1.46
N LEU A 57 13.73 7.20 2.43
CA LEU A 57 12.39 6.87 2.90
C LEU A 57 11.35 7.57 2.02
N LEU A 58 10.42 6.82 1.47
CA LEU A 58 9.23 7.34 0.80
C LEU A 58 8.09 7.43 1.78
N LEU A 59 7.57 8.63 1.97
CA LEU A 59 6.46 8.94 2.87
C LEU A 59 5.25 9.43 2.08
N ASP A 60 4.05 9.14 2.59
CA ASP A 60 2.79 9.73 2.13
C ASP A 60 2.26 10.66 3.23
N PRO A 61 2.71 11.92 3.32
CA PRO A 61 2.29 12.85 4.35
C PRO A 61 0.85 13.31 4.09
N TRP A 62 0.05 13.34 5.14
CA TRP A 62 -1.27 13.97 5.17
C TRP A 62 -1.46 14.62 6.54
N ASP A 63 -2.46 15.43 6.70
CA ASP A 63 -2.79 16.02 7.99
C ASP A 63 -2.95 14.92 9.05
N GLY A 64 -2.19 15.05 10.15
CA GLY A 64 -2.17 14.07 11.22
C GLY A 64 -1.27 12.85 10.97
N ASN A 65 -0.39 12.88 9.96
CA ASN A 65 0.64 11.85 9.81
C ASN A 65 1.67 11.97 10.95
N PRO A 66 1.70 11.03 11.92
CA PRO A 66 2.60 11.11 13.06
C PRO A 66 4.08 11.08 12.65
N LEU A 67 4.39 10.36 11.58
CA LEU A 67 5.77 10.20 11.11
C LEU A 67 6.43 11.52 10.70
N ALA A 68 5.65 12.52 10.30
CA ALA A 68 6.20 13.83 9.93
C ALA A 68 6.75 14.61 11.15
N ALA A 69 6.10 14.46 12.31
CA ALA A 69 6.57 15.05 13.57
C ALA A 69 7.77 14.26 14.10
N ASP A 70 7.65 12.93 14.16
CA ASP A 70 8.69 12.02 14.64
C ASP A 70 9.97 12.13 13.83
N LEU A 71 9.86 12.30 12.50
CA LEU A 71 11.00 12.51 11.62
C LEU A 71 11.79 13.77 11.98
N SER A 72 11.08 14.86 12.29
CA SER A 72 11.72 16.15 12.65
C SER A 72 12.42 16.08 14.01
N GLU A 73 11.96 15.24 14.90
CA GLU A 73 12.57 15.00 16.20
C GLU A 73 13.75 14.04 16.11
N ALA A 74 13.54 12.89 15.46
CA ALA A 74 14.55 11.82 15.39
C ALA A 74 15.71 12.15 14.42
N TRP A 75 15.37 12.75 13.26
CA TRP A 75 16.34 13.05 12.19
C TRP A 75 16.14 14.48 11.64
N PRO A 76 16.40 15.52 12.44
CA PRO A 76 16.11 16.91 12.07
C PRO A 76 16.83 17.36 10.79
N GLU A 77 18.06 16.93 10.57
CA GLU A 77 18.83 17.25 9.35
C GLU A 77 18.21 16.62 8.10
N ALA A 78 17.79 15.36 8.18
CA ALA A 78 17.11 14.66 7.10
C ALA A 78 15.72 15.27 6.81
N ALA A 79 14.98 15.62 7.85
CA ALA A 79 13.69 16.29 7.73
C ALA A 79 13.80 17.67 7.05
N ALA A 80 14.88 18.41 7.31
CA ALA A 80 15.12 19.75 6.73
C ALA A 80 15.39 19.69 5.21
N VAL A 81 15.91 18.57 4.70
CA VAL A 81 16.28 18.40 3.28
C VAL A 81 15.36 17.46 2.52
N ARG A 82 14.18 17.18 3.07
CA ARG A 82 13.17 16.34 2.38
C ARG A 82 12.77 16.97 1.04
N ALA A 83 12.57 16.11 0.03
CA ALA A 83 12.09 16.51 -1.28
C ALA A 83 10.62 16.12 -1.44
N ALA A 84 9.72 17.09 -1.49
CA ALA A 84 8.32 16.85 -1.85
C ALA A 84 8.23 16.45 -3.33
N VAL A 85 7.31 15.52 -3.65
CA VAL A 85 7.02 15.15 -5.03
C VAL A 85 6.26 16.29 -5.70
N PRO A 86 6.82 16.94 -6.73
CA PRO A 86 6.21 18.11 -7.38
C PRO A 86 5.11 17.66 -8.36
N ASP A 87 3.97 17.23 -7.85
CA ASP A 87 2.84 16.74 -8.64
C ASP A 87 1.71 17.76 -8.66
N ASP A 88 1.24 18.12 -9.85
CA ASP A 88 0.17 19.10 -10.07
C ASP A 88 -1.15 18.73 -9.38
N PHE A 89 -1.40 17.44 -9.10
CA PHE A 89 -2.56 17.00 -8.30
C PHE A 89 -2.55 17.53 -6.87
N TYR A 90 -1.36 17.91 -6.36
CA TYR A 90 -1.20 18.50 -5.03
C TYR A 90 -0.98 20.01 -5.06
N ALA A 91 -1.21 20.67 -6.21
CA ALA A 91 -1.07 22.12 -6.32
C ALA A 91 -1.94 22.84 -5.26
N GLY A 92 -1.30 23.70 -4.46
CA GLY A 92 -1.93 24.36 -3.30
C GLY A 92 -2.11 23.48 -2.07
N ARG A 93 -1.63 22.24 -2.10
CA ARG A 93 -1.62 21.26 -0.99
C ARG A 93 -0.29 20.48 -0.97
N GLU A 94 0.80 21.18 -1.21
CA GLU A 94 2.13 20.60 -1.36
C GLU A 94 2.57 19.82 -0.11
N GLY A 95 2.04 20.19 1.07
CA GLY A 95 2.26 19.45 2.33
C GLY A 95 1.64 18.06 2.36
N GLU A 96 0.67 17.76 1.49
CA GLU A 96 0.03 16.46 1.36
C GLU A 96 0.70 15.58 0.27
N ALA A 97 1.61 16.14 -0.52
CA ALA A 97 2.31 15.40 -1.56
C ALA A 97 3.27 14.38 -0.95
N PRO A 98 3.43 13.19 -1.56
CA PRO A 98 4.46 12.25 -1.15
C PRO A 98 5.82 12.94 -1.08
N CYS A 99 6.67 12.52 -0.14
CA CYS A 99 8.00 13.08 -0.03
C CYS A 99 9.08 12.00 0.11
N VAL A 100 10.27 12.37 -0.34
CA VAL A 100 11.48 11.53 -0.31
C VAL A 100 12.44 12.15 0.71
N VAL A 101 12.85 11.35 1.69
CA VAL A 101 13.75 11.76 2.76
C VAL A 101 14.98 10.86 2.72
N GLN A 102 16.17 11.43 2.62
CA GLN A 102 17.40 10.63 2.69
C GLN A 102 17.55 10.06 4.10
N LEU A 103 17.72 8.73 4.19
CA LEU A 103 18.04 8.09 5.46
C LEU A 103 19.45 8.48 5.90
N PRO A 104 19.64 8.74 7.20
CA PRO A 104 20.99 8.90 7.76
C PRO A 104 21.82 7.62 7.59
N ASP A 105 23.14 7.78 7.46
CA ASP A 105 24.04 6.63 7.20
C ASP A 105 24.07 5.62 8.35
N ASP A 106 23.85 6.06 9.58
CA ASP A 106 23.79 5.23 10.79
C ASP A 106 22.55 4.33 10.89
N VAL A 107 21.52 4.58 10.07
CA VAL A 107 20.32 3.71 9.98
C VAL A 107 20.63 2.39 9.29
N LEU A 108 21.61 2.38 8.38
CA LEU A 108 22.01 1.22 7.56
C LEU A 108 23.49 0.90 7.77
N PRO A 109 23.89 0.48 8.99
CA PRO A 109 25.30 0.27 9.35
C PRO A 109 25.94 -0.88 8.56
N ASP A 110 27.24 -0.77 8.32
CA ASP A 110 28.06 -1.80 7.68
C ASP A 110 28.83 -2.62 8.74
N GLY A 111 28.12 -3.01 9.81
CA GLY A 111 28.55 -4.17 10.57
C GLY A 111 29.12 -4.02 11.97
N ASP A 112 28.97 -2.93 12.71
CA ASP A 112 29.23 -2.95 14.17
C ASP A 112 27.92 -2.97 14.96
N PRO A 113 27.47 -4.16 15.46
CA PRO A 113 26.23 -4.29 16.19
C PRO A 113 26.25 -3.59 17.56
N ASP A 114 27.40 -3.15 18.05
CA ASP A 114 27.57 -2.56 19.39
C ASP A 114 27.64 -1.03 19.37
N ASN A 115 27.55 -0.40 18.19
CA ASN A 115 27.49 1.06 18.08
C ASN A 115 26.13 1.59 18.52
N LEU A 116 26.08 2.22 19.69
CA LEU A 116 24.83 2.73 20.29
C LEU A 116 24.07 3.75 19.43
N ALA A 117 24.76 4.54 18.62
CA ALA A 117 24.12 5.51 17.75
C ALA A 117 23.37 4.78 16.60
N GLU A 118 24.03 3.79 15.99
CA GLU A 118 23.44 2.94 14.94
C GLU A 118 22.27 2.12 15.47
N VAL A 119 22.39 1.54 16.67
CA VAL A 119 21.30 0.82 17.32
C VAL A 119 20.08 1.71 17.51
N ARG A 120 20.25 2.94 18.03
CA ARG A 120 19.15 3.89 18.22
C ARG A 120 18.50 4.33 16.93
N ALA A 121 19.29 4.56 15.88
CA ALA A 121 18.77 4.92 14.56
C ALA A 121 17.95 3.78 13.97
N GLN A 122 18.41 2.53 14.12
CA GLN A 122 17.65 1.34 13.72
C GLN A 122 16.39 1.12 14.55
N GLU A 123 16.42 1.35 15.86
CA GLU A 123 15.24 1.26 16.72
C GLU A 123 14.15 2.25 16.32
N THR A 124 14.54 3.46 15.89
CA THR A 124 13.60 4.47 15.37
C THR A 124 12.93 3.97 14.09
N LEU A 125 13.71 3.47 13.14
CA LEU A 125 13.15 2.89 11.91
C LEU A 125 12.28 1.67 12.21
N ALA A 126 12.70 0.80 13.13
CA ALA A 126 11.95 -0.39 13.53
C ALA A 126 10.58 -0.02 14.12
N ARG A 127 10.51 0.99 14.98
CA ARG A 127 9.23 1.50 15.53
C ARG A 127 8.31 2.02 14.42
N TRP A 128 8.83 2.82 13.49
CA TRP A 128 8.02 3.30 12.37
C TRP A 128 7.49 2.17 11.49
N MET A 129 8.28 1.11 11.28
CA MET A 129 7.82 -0.08 10.58
C MET A 129 6.75 -0.85 11.37
N GLU A 130 6.89 -0.93 12.70
CA GLU A 130 5.90 -1.55 13.57
C GLU A 130 4.57 -0.79 13.52
N ASP A 131 4.60 0.52 13.65
CA ASP A 131 3.40 1.38 13.54
C ASP A 131 2.76 1.28 12.16
N ALA A 132 3.56 1.27 11.08
CA ALA A 132 3.06 1.06 9.73
C ALA A 132 2.39 -0.31 9.56
N SER A 133 2.96 -1.37 10.14
CA SER A 133 2.38 -2.71 10.10
C SER A 133 1.08 -2.79 10.91
N ARG A 134 1.03 -2.13 12.06
CA ARG A 134 -0.19 -2.00 12.87
C ARG A 134 -1.30 -1.29 12.10
N GLN A 135 -0.97 -0.20 11.40
CA GLN A 135 -1.92 0.49 10.52
C GLN A 135 -2.31 -0.36 9.31
N ALA A 136 -1.37 -1.11 8.74
CA ALA A 136 -1.65 -2.02 7.63
C ALA A 136 -2.67 -3.10 8.02
N SER A 137 -2.68 -3.55 9.27
CA SER A 137 -3.67 -4.51 9.76
C SER A 137 -5.10 -3.95 9.69
N GLN A 138 -5.28 -2.65 9.79
CA GLN A 138 -6.57 -1.97 9.61
C GLN A 138 -6.98 -1.83 8.14
N ARG A 139 -6.15 -2.22 7.20
CA ARG A 139 -6.32 -2.37 5.72
C ARG A 139 -6.93 -1.20 4.95
N LEU A 140 -7.75 -0.37 5.58
CA LEU A 140 -8.39 0.80 4.97
C LEU A 140 -7.66 2.11 5.28
N VAL A 141 -6.73 2.08 6.25
CA VAL A 141 -5.96 3.25 6.66
C VAL A 141 -4.86 3.55 5.63
N ARG A 142 -4.64 4.84 5.37
CA ARG A 142 -3.49 5.29 4.55
C ARG A 142 -2.18 4.90 5.23
N GLN A 143 -1.25 4.40 4.42
CA GLN A 143 0.09 4.08 4.91
C GLN A 143 0.96 5.32 4.86
N HIS A 144 1.58 5.71 5.96
CA HIS A 144 2.52 6.82 5.98
C HIS A 144 3.97 6.39 5.72
N PHE A 145 4.36 5.21 6.16
CA PHE A 145 5.61 4.57 5.74
C PHE A 145 5.35 3.74 4.48
N CYS A 146 5.81 4.24 3.34
CA CYS A 146 5.47 3.60 2.07
C CYS A 146 6.54 2.62 1.60
N ALA A 147 7.82 3.06 1.61
CA ALA A 147 8.93 2.23 1.14
C ALA A 147 10.28 2.81 1.54
N VAL A 148 11.33 2.00 1.42
CA VAL A 148 12.71 2.44 1.31
C VAL A 148 13.16 2.28 -0.15
N LEU A 149 13.69 3.35 -0.72
CA LEU A 149 14.17 3.43 -2.09
C LEU A 149 15.70 3.49 -2.08
N PHE A 150 16.33 2.76 -2.97
CA PHE A 150 17.79 2.85 -3.19
C PHE A 150 18.06 3.50 -4.54
N SER A 151 18.86 4.58 -4.56
CA SER A 151 19.14 5.33 -5.77
C SER A 151 20.51 6.00 -5.72
N THR A 152 21.14 6.16 -6.87
CA THR A 152 22.35 6.96 -7.07
C THR A 152 22.02 8.43 -7.35
N ASP A 153 20.76 8.75 -7.60
CA ASP A 153 20.30 10.12 -7.84
C ASP A 153 19.95 10.83 -6.54
N SER A 154 19.85 12.15 -6.59
CA SER A 154 19.45 12.97 -5.44
C SER A 154 17.96 12.81 -5.11
N ALA A 155 17.58 13.08 -3.84
CA ALA A 155 16.17 13.06 -3.40
C ALA A 155 15.27 13.91 -4.32
N ALA A 156 15.73 15.09 -4.74
CA ALA A 156 14.98 15.96 -5.65
C ALA A 156 14.79 15.37 -7.05
N TRP A 157 15.75 14.59 -7.55
CA TRP A 157 15.61 13.92 -8.83
C TRP A 157 14.66 12.72 -8.73
N VAL A 158 14.78 11.92 -7.68
CA VAL A 158 13.85 10.81 -7.38
C VAL A 158 12.42 11.36 -7.24
N ALA A 159 12.21 12.44 -6.47
CA ALA A 159 10.90 13.05 -6.30
C ALA A 159 10.27 13.51 -7.63
N ARG A 160 11.06 14.14 -8.53
CA ARG A 160 10.57 14.51 -9.87
C ARG A 160 10.19 13.31 -10.73
N TYR A 161 10.99 12.24 -10.64
CA TYR A 161 10.65 11.01 -11.33
C TYR A 161 9.32 10.42 -10.84
N LEU A 162 9.14 10.38 -9.51
CA LEU A 162 7.91 9.91 -8.87
C LEU A 162 6.68 10.74 -9.26
N ALA A 163 6.83 12.06 -9.41
CA ALA A 163 5.75 12.90 -9.95
C ALA A 163 5.33 12.45 -11.35
N SER A 164 6.30 12.15 -12.23
CA SER A 164 6.01 11.63 -13.57
C SER A 164 5.37 10.25 -13.54
N LEU A 165 5.72 9.40 -12.58
CA LEU A 165 5.09 8.10 -12.36
C LEU A 165 3.66 8.24 -11.84
N GLY A 166 3.40 9.22 -10.96
CA GLY A 166 2.07 9.53 -10.41
C GLY A 166 1.07 10.03 -11.46
N PHE A 167 1.55 10.55 -12.58
CA PHE A 167 0.73 11.11 -13.64
C PHE A 167 0.43 10.08 -14.71
N GLN A 168 -0.70 9.39 -14.62
CA GLN A 168 -1.06 8.30 -15.54
C GLN A 168 -2.33 8.58 -16.32
N TYR A 169 -2.33 8.21 -17.59
CA TYR A 169 -3.54 8.13 -18.41
C TYR A 169 -4.12 6.72 -18.34
N PRO A 170 -5.32 6.54 -17.79
CA PRO A 170 -6.01 5.25 -17.83
C PRO A 170 -6.17 4.77 -19.29
N PRO A 171 -6.16 3.46 -19.55
CA PRO A 171 -6.42 2.91 -20.86
C PRO A 171 -7.73 3.44 -21.47
N GLY A 172 -7.66 3.96 -22.70
CA GLY A 172 -8.81 4.57 -23.37
C GLY A 172 -9.18 5.98 -22.91
N SER A 173 -8.49 6.55 -21.90
CA SER A 173 -8.73 7.91 -21.41
C SER A 173 -7.80 8.93 -22.06
N SER A 174 -8.34 10.12 -22.32
CA SER A 174 -7.57 11.32 -22.67
C SER A 174 -7.25 12.21 -21.48
N SER A 175 -7.80 11.89 -20.30
CA SER A 175 -7.57 12.62 -19.06
C SER A 175 -6.63 11.85 -18.14
N ALA A 176 -5.60 12.52 -17.64
CA ALA A 176 -4.71 11.93 -16.64
C ALA A 176 -5.42 11.79 -15.29
N ARG A 177 -4.97 10.81 -14.52
CA ARG A 177 -5.41 10.58 -13.14
C ARG A 177 -4.21 10.37 -12.25
N LEU A 178 -4.35 10.77 -10.99
CA LEU A 178 -3.37 10.46 -9.97
C LEU A 178 -3.28 8.94 -9.76
N PHE A 179 -2.09 8.42 -9.91
CA PHE A 179 -1.76 7.04 -9.61
C PHE A 179 -0.99 6.98 -8.28
N ARG A 180 -1.54 6.28 -7.30
CA ARG A 180 -0.98 6.20 -5.96
C ARG A 180 0.15 5.16 -5.89
N TYR A 181 1.23 5.37 -6.63
CA TYR A 181 2.40 4.49 -6.68
C TYR A 181 3.05 4.30 -5.30
N GLN A 182 2.92 5.30 -4.42
CA GLN A 182 3.48 5.26 -3.07
C GLN A 182 2.77 4.27 -2.13
N ASP A 183 1.52 3.90 -2.42
CA ASP A 183 0.78 2.95 -1.60
C ASP A 183 1.36 1.54 -1.79
N PRO A 184 1.92 0.91 -0.74
CA PRO A 184 2.52 -0.43 -0.84
C PRO A 184 1.55 -1.48 -1.39
N ARG A 185 0.26 -1.34 -1.09
CA ARG A 185 -0.79 -2.26 -1.57
C ARG A 185 -0.94 -2.20 -3.08
N VAL A 186 -0.84 -1.00 -3.66
CA VAL A 186 -0.87 -0.80 -5.12
C VAL A 186 0.37 -1.40 -5.76
N MET A 187 1.55 -1.07 -5.23
CA MET A 187 2.83 -1.57 -5.74
C MET A 187 2.86 -3.10 -5.78
N GLN A 188 2.53 -3.76 -4.68
CA GLN A 188 2.58 -5.22 -4.54
C GLN A 188 1.60 -5.97 -5.44
N ARG A 189 0.52 -5.32 -5.85
CA ARG A 189 -0.49 -5.92 -6.74
C ARG A 189 -0.19 -5.72 -8.22
N VAL A 190 0.42 -4.61 -8.57
CA VAL A 190 0.70 -4.25 -9.97
C VAL A 190 2.04 -4.79 -10.41
N TRP A 191 3.06 -4.68 -9.57
CA TRP A 191 4.43 -5.08 -9.91
C TRP A 191 4.57 -6.49 -10.49
N PRO A 192 3.96 -7.55 -9.91
CA PRO A 192 4.13 -8.92 -10.41
C PRO A 192 3.56 -9.17 -11.82
N VAL A 193 2.68 -8.29 -12.29
CA VAL A 193 2.02 -8.41 -13.61
C VAL A 193 2.56 -7.42 -14.64
N LEU A 194 3.60 -6.66 -14.29
CA LEU A 194 4.34 -5.83 -15.23
C LEU A 194 5.37 -6.66 -15.99
N SER A 195 5.58 -6.36 -17.27
CA SER A 195 6.75 -6.87 -18.00
C SER A 195 8.04 -6.30 -17.41
N ALA A 196 9.18 -6.98 -17.62
CA ALA A 196 10.49 -6.50 -17.16
C ALA A 196 10.79 -5.06 -17.64
N ALA A 197 10.42 -4.74 -18.88
CA ALA A 197 10.58 -3.38 -19.41
C ALA A 197 9.74 -2.35 -18.65
N LYS A 198 8.48 -2.68 -18.30
CA LYS A 198 7.62 -1.82 -17.48
C LYS A 198 8.10 -1.72 -16.05
N GLN A 199 8.61 -2.79 -15.46
CA GLN A 199 9.24 -2.80 -14.15
C GLN A 199 10.46 -1.87 -14.12
N GLY A 200 11.33 -1.95 -15.12
CA GLY A 200 12.46 -1.05 -15.28
C GLY A 200 12.02 0.42 -15.41
N MET A 201 10.94 0.68 -16.17
CA MET A 201 10.37 2.01 -16.30
C MET A 201 9.69 2.49 -15.00
N TRP A 202 9.03 1.62 -14.24
CA TRP A 202 8.50 1.99 -12.93
C TRP A 202 9.59 2.44 -11.96
N LEU A 203 10.67 1.69 -11.88
CA LEU A 203 11.79 2.04 -10.99
C LEU A 203 12.51 3.33 -11.45
N GLY A 204 12.74 3.48 -12.75
CA GLY A 204 13.33 4.68 -13.34
C GLY A 204 14.63 5.16 -12.66
N ALA A 205 14.51 6.16 -11.81
CA ALA A 205 15.60 6.73 -11.03
C ALA A 205 15.99 5.89 -9.78
N VAL A 206 15.34 4.75 -9.56
CA VAL A 206 15.50 3.91 -8.37
C VAL A 206 16.07 2.56 -8.77
N GLU A 207 17.08 2.06 -8.06
CA GLU A 207 17.67 0.73 -8.29
C GLU A 207 16.87 -0.38 -7.63
N ALA A 208 16.36 -0.11 -6.43
CA ALA A 208 15.49 -1.02 -5.72
C ALA A 208 14.48 -0.27 -4.86
N TRP A 209 13.31 -0.86 -4.72
CA TRP A 209 12.16 -0.36 -3.96
C TRP A 209 11.70 -1.45 -3.00
N TRP A 210 11.86 -1.23 -1.70
CA TRP A 210 11.49 -2.18 -0.67
C TRP A 210 10.34 -1.62 0.17
N SER A 211 9.24 -2.35 0.25
CA SER A 211 8.10 -2.03 1.12
C SER A 211 7.75 -3.23 2.00
N LEU A 212 7.12 -2.98 3.14
CA LEU A 212 6.61 -4.06 3.98
C LEU A 212 5.44 -4.75 3.28
N MET A 213 5.41 -6.09 3.31
CA MET A 213 4.31 -6.86 2.75
C MET A 213 2.99 -6.45 3.40
N GLN A 214 1.98 -6.21 2.58
CA GLN A 214 0.65 -5.82 3.02
C GLN A 214 -0.29 -7.02 2.98
N PRO A 215 -1.16 -7.18 3.98
CA PRO A 215 -2.13 -8.27 3.98
C PRO A 215 -3.10 -8.12 2.79
N TRP A 216 -3.35 -9.24 2.12
CA TRP A 216 -4.33 -9.35 1.05
C TRP A 216 -5.02 -10.71 1.14
N GLY A 217 -6.24 -10.74 1.66
CA GLY A 217 -6.99 -11.96 1.89
C GLY A 217 -8.16 -11.75 2.86
N PRO A 218 -8.86 -12.81 3.24
CA PRO A 218 -9.97 -12.77 4.21
C PRO A 218 -9.59 -12.10 5.53
N TRP A 219 -10.58 -11.50 6.19
CA TRP A 219 -10.43 -10.90 7.51
C TRP A 219 -11.07 -11.76 8.57
N ALA A 220 -10.37 -12.02 9.67
CA ALA A 220 -11.02 -12.50 10.87
C ALA A 220 -11.59 -11.30 11.66
N MET A 221 -12.77 -11.47 12.28
CA MET A 221 -13.35 -10.40 13.14
C MET A 221 -12.41 -9.97 14.27
N GLN A 222 -11.64 -10.91 14.80
CA GLN A 222 -10.62 -10.62 15.81
C GLN A 222 -9.52 -9.67 15.30
N ASP A 223 -9.27 -9.62 13.99
CA ASP A 223 -8.32 -8.69 13.39
C ASP A 223 -8.84 -7.25 13.36
N LEU A 224 -10.18 -7.07 13.40
CA LEU A 224 -10.83 -5.76 13.50
C LEU A 224 -10.78 -5.19 14.93
N VAL A 225 -10.67 -6.08 15.92
CA VAL A 225 -10.67 -5.77 17.35
C VAL A 225 -9.27 -5.96 17.94
N ALA A 226 -8.23 -6.12 17.10
CA ALA A 226 -6.88 -6.28 17.58
C ALA A 226 -6.55 -5.18 18.59
N SER A 227 -6.35 -5.57 19.86
CA SER A 227 -6.00 -4.64 20.90
C SER A 227 -4.72 -3.92 20.54
N GLU A 228 -4.58 -2.68 20.96
CA GLU A 228 -3.34 -1.89 20.79
C GLU A 228 -2.10 -2.65 21.31
N ASP A 229 -2.31 -3.62 22.20
CA ASP A 229 -1.28 -4.44 22.82
C ASP A 229 -0.95 -5.75 22.07
N ALA A 230 -1.67 -6.08 20.99
CA ALA A 230 -1.37 -7.29 20.23
C ALA A 230 -0.03 -7.13 19.50
N ALA A 231 0.91 -8.03 19.79
CA ALA A 231 2.18 -8.08 19.07
C ALA A 231 1.92 -8.36 17.59
N VAL A 232 2.17 -7.35 16.74
CA VAL A 232 2.07 -7.50 15.28
C VAL A 232 3.40 -8.06 14.81
N LEU A 233 3.39 -9.28 14.27
CA LEU A 233 4.58 -9.87 13.67
C LEU A 233 5.06 -9.01 12.50
N ALA A 234 6.37 -8.78 12.41
CA ALA A 234 6.96 -8.00 11.34
C ALA A 234 6.76 -8.70 9.99
N PRO A 235 6.05 -8.10 9.05
CA PRO A 235 5.87 -8.68 7.73
C PRO A 235 7.21 -8.77 6.98
N ALA A 236 7.28 -9.65 6.00
CA ALA A 236 8.44 -9.74 5.12
C ALA A 236 8.57 -8.48 4.26
N TRP A 237 9.78 -8.25 3.74
CA TRP A 237 10.00 -7.25 2.70
C TRP A 237 9.44 -7.71 1.36
N PHE A 238 8.63 -6.88 0.74
CA PHE A 238 8.39 -6.92 -0.70
C PHE A 238 9.53 -6.16 -1.39
N LYS A 239 10.26 -6.84 -2.27
CA LYS A 239 11.45 -6.31 -2.93
C LYS A 239 11.21 -6.19 -4.43
N ALA A 240 11.13 -4.97 -4.93
CA ALA A 240 11.14 -4.68 -6.35
C ALA A 240 12.53 -4.19 -6.71
N GLU A 241 13.28 -4.99 -7.44
CA GLU A 241 14.62 -4.69 -7.91
C GLU A 241 14.63 -4.53 -9.42
N ARG A 242 15.58 -3.75 -9.94
CA ARG A 242 15.69 -3.54 -11.38
C ARG A 242 15.88 -4.86 -12.11
N PRO A 243 14.93 -5.23 -12.98
CA PRO A 243 15.07 -6.48 -13.72
C PRO A 243 16.17 -6.37 -14.79
N MET A 244 16.85 -7.48 -15.04
CA MET A 244 17.67 -7.59 -16.25
C MET A 244 16.73 -7.70 -17.46
N VAL A 245 16.72 -6.68 -18.32
CA VAL A 245 15.99 -6.70 -19.58
C VAL A 245 16.86 -7.40 -20.62
N PRO A 246 16.41 -8.50 -21.21
CA PRO A 246 17.16 -9.14 -22.29
C PRO A 246 17.35 -8.19 -23.49
N ASP A 247 18.53 -8.20 -24.07
CA ASP A 247 18.80 -7.43 -25.27
C ASP A 247 17.82 -7.77 -26.39
N GLY A 248 17.23 -6.74 -27.01
CA GLY A 248 16.31 -6.88 -28.15
C GLY A 248 14.82 -6.84 -27.82
N GLN A 249 14.42 -6.72 -26.54
CA GLN A 249 13.02 -6.48 -26.15
C GLN A 249 12.74 -4.99 -25.86
N ALA A 250 13.05 -4.12 -26.82
CA ALA A 250 12.70 -2.71 -26.71
C ALA A 250 11.18 -2.52 -26.95
N GLU A 251 10.38 -2.51 -25.91
CA GLU A 251 9.01 -1.98 -25.98
C GLU A 251 9.08 -0.45 -26.10
N THR A 252 8.30 0.12 -27.03
CA THR A 252 8.09 1.57 -27.02
C THR A 252 7.12 1.90 -25.90
N LEU A 253 7.66 2.22 -24.72
CA LEU A 253 6.88 2.53 -23.53
C LEU A 253 6.80 4.04 -23.30
N MET A 254 5.67 4.50 -22.78
CA MET A 254 5.48 5.85 -22.26
C MET A 254 5.20 5.75 -20.75
N LEU A 255 5.99 6.44 -19.93
CA LEU A 255 5.80 6.42 -18.49
C LEU A 255 4.39 6.83 -18.08
N SER A 256 3.80 7.84 -18.73
CA SER A 256 2.43 8.31 -18.47
C SER A 256 1.32 7.34 -18.93
N ARG A 257 1.67 6.24 -19.61
CA ARG A 257 0.76 5.16 -20.07
C ARG A 257 1.36 3.79 -19.74
N LEU A 258 1.93 3.66 -18.56
CA LEU A 258 2.65 2.47 -18.15
C LEU A 258 1.75 1.22 -18.08
N MET A 259 0.49 1.39 -17.67
CA MET A 259 -0.41 0.28 -17.37
C MET A 259 -1.40 0.01 -18.49
N ASN A 260 -1.65 -1.27 -18.79
CA ASN A 260 -2.79 -1.72 -19.58
C ASN A 260 -4.07 -1.76 -18.72
N ALA A 261 -5.21 -2.14 -19.31
CA ALA A 261 -6.51 -2.15 -18.62
C ALA A 261 -6.55 -3.09 -17.42
N GLU A 262 -5.94 -4.26 -17.51
CA GLU A 262 -5.86 -5.20 -16.40
C GLU A 262 -5.02 -4.66 -15.25
N GLN A 263 -3.82 -4.15 -15.55
CA GLN A 263 -2.90 -3.57 -14.57
C GLN A 263 -3.50 -2.34 -13.90
N TRP A 264 -4.18 -1.49 -14.68
CA TRP A 264 -4.93 -0.36 -14.15
C TRP A 264 -6.07 -0.79 -13.23
N GLY A 265 -6.84 -1.80 -13.63
CA GLY A 265 -7.90 -2.39 -12.81
C GLY A 265 -7.35 -2.91 -11.47
N ARG A 266 -6.23 -3.63 -11.48
CA ARG A 266 -5.56 -4.10 -10.26
C ARG A 266 -5.17 -2.96 -9.32
N ALA A 267 -4.63 -1.87 -9.86
CA ALA A 267 -4.22 -0.72 -9.08
C ALA A 267 -5.38 -0.04 -8.35
N HIS A 268 -6.54 0.09 -9.01
CA HIS A 268 -7.68 0.84 -8.50
C HIS A 268 -8.68 0.00 -7.72
N SER A 269 -8.69 -1.32 -7.91
CA SER A 269 -9.66 -2.20 -7.23
C SER A 269 -9.24 -2.68 -5.84
N ALA A 270 -8.00 -2.41 -5.42
CA ALA A 270 -7.52 -2.83 -4.10
C ALA A 270 -8.38 -2.34 -2.94
N PRO A 271 -8.80 -1.06 -2.88
CA PRO A 271 -9.68 -0.58 -1.82
C PRO A 271 -11.03 -1.30 -1.81
N VAL A 272 -11.59 -1.60 -2.99
CA VAL A 272 -12.86 -2.32 -3.12
C VAL A 272 -12.75 -3.71 -2.50
N GLY A 273 -11.72 -4.48 -2.83
CA GLY A 273 -11.51 -5.80 -2.26
C GLY A 273 -11.41 -5.78 -0.72
N ASN A 274 -10.68 -4.81 -0.17
CA ASN A 274 -10.57 -4.64 1.28
C ASN A 274 -11.94 -4.32 1.92
N ARG A 275 -12.74 -3.43 1.33
CA ARG A 275 -14.10 -3.11 1.83
C ARG A 275 -15.02 -4.31 1.76
N VAL A 276 -14.92 -5.13 0.72
CA VAL A 276 -15.72 -6.36 0.61
C VAL A 276 -15.37 -7.35 1.72
N TRP A 277 -14.08 -7.62 1.96
CA TRP A 277 -13.68 -8.49 3.07
C TRP A 277 -14.13 -7.95 4.42
N MET A 278 -13.98 -6.65 4.66
CA MET A 278 -14.47 -6.00 5.86
C MET A 278 -15.99 -6.22 6.02
N ARG A 279 -16.76 -6.02 4.95
CA ARG A 279 -18.20 -6.25 4.94
C ARG A 279 -18.56 -7.70 5.30
N PHE A 280 -17.83 -8.68 4.79
CA PHE A 280 -18.02 -10.09 5.18
C PHE A 280 -17.77 -10.30 6.67
N ALA A 281 -16.67 -9.80 7.19
CA ALA A 281 -16.32 -9.91 8.60
C ALA A 281 -17.34 -9.22 9.51
N GLU A 282 -17.77 -8.00 9.18
CA GLU A 282 -18.80 -7.25 9.91
C GLU A 282 -20.17 -7.97 9.92
N ASN A 283 -20.46 -8.78 8.90
CA ASN A 283 -21.65 -9.61 8.84
C ASN A 283 -21.46 -10.99 9.50
N GLY A 284 -20.38 -11.19 10.24
CA GLY A 284 -20.13 -12.40 11.01
C GLY A 284 -19.64 -13.59 10.21
N CYS A 285 -19.26 -13.41 8.94
CA CYS A 285 -18.72 -14.48 8.13
C CYS A 285 -17.29 -14.83 8.59
N GLY A 286 -17.03 -16.11 8.81
CA GLY A 286 -15.70 -16.62 9.08
C GLY A 286 -14.75 -16.42 7.87
N ALA A 287 -13.44 -16.52 8.09
CA ALA A 287 -12.48 -16.36 7.00
C ALA A 287 -12.67 -17.39 5.88
N ASP A 288 -13.12 -18.60 6.21
CA ASP A 288 -13.44 -19.68 5.27
C ASP A 288 -14.71 -19.44 4.43
N GLU A 289 -15.58 -18.53 4.87
CA GLU A 289 -16.78 -18.12 4.14
C GLU A 289 -16.52 -16.94 3.18
N GLN A 290 -15.39 -16.30 3.32
CA GLN A 290 -14.98 -15.14 2.52
C GLN A 290 -14.22 -15.59 1.25
N PRO A 291 -14.20 -14.76 0.19
CA PRO A 291 -13.43 -15.10 -1.00
C PRO A 291 -11.92 -15.05 -0.71
N GLU A 292 -11.22 -16.10 -1.07
CA GLU A 292 -9.76 -16.12 -1.09
C GLU A 292 -9.19 -15.05 -2.02
N ALA A 293 -7.92 -14.67 -1.82
CA ALA A 293 -7.23 -13.61 -2.54
C ALA A 293 -7.34 -13.73 -4.08
N ASP A 294 -7.15 -14.91 -4.61
CA ASP A 294 -7.22 -15.17 -6.06
C ASP A 294 -8.64 -15.05 -6.60
N LEU A 295 -9.62 -15.57 -5.86
CA LEU A 295 -11.03 -15.42 -6.22
C LEU A 295 -11.46 -13.95 -6.17
N MET A 296 -11.08 -13.22 -5.12
CA MET A 296 -11.32 -11.78 -5.03
C MET A 296 -10.78 -11.06 -6.26
N GLN A 297 -9.55 -11.37 -6.66
CA GLN A 297 -8.94 -10.76 -7.83
C GLN A 297 -9.71 -11.08 -9.12
N GLN A 298 -10.19 -12.30 -9.29
CA GLN A 298 -11.00 -12.71 -10.45
C GLN A 298 -12.35 -11.97 -10.47
N LEU A 299 -13.03 -11.88 -9.33
CA LEU A 299 -14.31 -11.19 -9.21
C LEU A 299 -14.16 -9.68 -9.48
N LEU A 300 -13.11 -9.04 -8.95
CA LEU A 300 -12.77 -7.65 -9.24
C LEU A 300 -12.57 -7.43 -10.75
N ALA A 301 -11.74 -8.28 -11.39
CA ALA A 301 -11.48 -8.17 -12.82
C ALA A 301 -12.76 -8.36 -13.65
N THR A 302 -13.61 -9.31 -13.26
CA THR A 302 -14.88 -9.60 -13.91
C THR A 302 -15.84 -8.40 -13.80
N GLY A 303 -16.04 -7.86 -12.60
CA GLY A 303 -16.92 -6.71 -12.41
C GLY A 303 -16.42 -5.44 -13.12
N VAL A 304 -15.11 -5.20 -13.14
CA VAL A 304 -14.50 -4.12 -13.92
C VAL A 304 -14.77 -4.32 -15.42
N SER A 305 -14.72 -5.55 -15.93
CA SER A 305 -15.02 -5.82 -17.35
C SER A 305 -16.48 -5.53 -17.73
N TYR A 306 -17.40 -5.57 -16.75
CA TYR A 306 -18.81 -5.16 -16.93
C TYR A 306 -19.01 -3.65 -16.84
N GLY A 307 -17.96 -2.89 -16.51
CA GLY A 307 -18.00 -1.43 -16.39
C GLY A 307 -18.64 -0.95 -15.09
N LEU A 308 -18.64 -1.79 -14.04
CA LEU A 308 -19.19 -1.44 -12.74
C LEU A 308 -18.33 -0.37 -12.06
N ASP A 309 -18.97 0.61 -11.45
CA ASP A 309 -18.33 1.56 -10.55
C ASP A 309 -17.94 0.87 -9.22
N GLU A 310 -17.20 1.56 -8.36
CA GLU A 310 -16.69 0.97 -7.11
C GLU A 310 -17.79 0.39 -6.22
N ARG A 311 -18.92 1.10 -6.10
CA ARG A 311 -20.05 0.70 -5.26
C ARG A 311 -20.77 -0.54 -5.82
N SER A 312 -21.05 -0.54 -7.11
CA SER A 312 -21.66 -1.67 -7.81
C SER A 312 -20.74 -2.87 -7.83
N LEU A 313 -19.43 -2.64 -7.89
CA LEU A 313 -18.39 -3.67 -7.85
C LEU A 313 -18.35 -4.36 -6.48
N GLU A 314 -18.47 -3.62 -5.38
CA GLU A 314 -18.60 -4.21 -4.04
C GLU A 314 -19.85 -5.08 -3.91
N ASP A 315 -20.99 -4.57 -4.36
CA ASP A 315 -22.26 -5.31 -4.32
C ASP A 315 -22.22 -6.55 -5.24
N PHE A 316 -21.60 -6.44 -6.42
CA PHE A 316 -21.41 -7.58 -7.33
C PHE A 316 -20.60 -8.70 -6.69
N ILE A 317 -19.49 -8.37 -6.04
CA ILE A 317 -18.65 -9.38 -5.39
C ILE A 317 -19.36 -9.98 -4.19
N TRP A 318 -20.02 -9.14 -3.39
CA TRP A 318 -20.86 -9.60 -2.27
C TRP A 318 -21.89 -10.60 -2.73
N CYS A 319 -22.68 -10.28 -3.75
CA CYS A 319 -23.71 -11.17 -4.31
C CYS A 319 -23.08 -12.45 -4.88
N SER A 320 -21.96 -12.33 -5.62
CA SER A 320 -21.27 -13.48 -6.20
C SER A 320 -20.89 -14.56 -5.17
N VAL A 321 -20.54 -14.14 -3.97
CA VAL A 321 -20.14 -15.05 -2.90
C VAL A 321 -21.32 -15.44 -2.01
N ARG A 322 -22.21 -14.49 -1.71
CA ARG A 322 -23.33 -14.69 -0.78
C ARG A 322 -24.41 -15.61 -1.33
N TYR A 323 -24.74 -15.47 -2.62
CA TYR A 323 -25.82 -16.25 -3.28
C TYR A 323 -25.30 -17.49 -4.02
N ARG A 324 -24.05 -17.88 -3.80
CA ARG A 324 -23.50 -19.08 -4.42
C ARG A 324 -24.26 -20.35 -4.00
N GLU A 325 -24.61 -21.17 -4.95
CA GLU A 325 -25.17 -22.50 -4.70
C GLU A 325 -24.11 -23.51 -4.27
N ALA A 326 -22.88 -23.29 -4.77
CA ALA A 326 -21.69 -24.06 -4.42
C ALA A 326 -20.44 -23.15 -4.41
N PRO A 327 -19.48 -23.39 -3.50
CA PRO A 327 -18.21 -22.67 -3.54
C PRO A 327 -17.50 -22.79 -4.89
N PRO A 328 -16.71 -21.80 -5.30
CA PRO A 328 -16.32 -20.63 -4.50
C PRO A 328 -17.21 -19.39 -4.68
N ALA A 329 -17.99 -19.28 -5.76
CA ALA A 329 -18.85 -18.14 -6.08
C ALA A 329 -19.93 -18.58 -7.10
N ILE A 330 -20.88 -17.67 -7.41
CA ILE A 330 -21.87 -17.88 -8.47
C ILE A 330 -21.13 -18.16 -9.79
N ASP A 331 -21.58 -19.22 -10.50
CA ASP A 331 -21.23 -19.38 -11.92
C ASP A 331 -22.19 -18.55 -12.78
N TRP A 332 -21.76 -17.34 -13.16
CA TRP A 332 -22.51 -16.40 -13.98
C TRP A 332 -22.85 -16.91 -15.39
N ARG A 333 -22.35 -18.09 -15.81
CA ARG A 333 -22.71 -18.73 -17.08
C ARG A 333 -23.98 -19.56 -16.97
N VAL A 334 -24.39 -19.88 -15.74
CA VAL A 334 -25.67 -20.58 -15.53
C VAL A 334 -26.81 -19.66 -15.92
N PRO A 335 -27.79 -20.13 -16.73
CA PRO A 335 -28.76 -19.28 -17.39
C PRO A 335 -29.57 -18.34 -16.50
N HIS A 336 -30.00 -18.77 -15.32
CA HIS A 336 -30.76 -17.91 -14.41
C HIS A 336 -29.88 -16.80 -13.80
N TRP A 337 -28.63 -17.11 -13.44
CA TRP A 337 -27.68 -16.10 -12.94
C TRP A 337 -27.26 -15.13 -14.06
N SER A 338 -27.04 -15.63 -15.28
CA SER A 338 -26.74 -14.79 -16.44
C SER A 338 -27.86 -13.77 -16.71
N ARG A 339 -29.13 -14.22 -16.69
CA ARG A 339 -30.28 -13.32 -16.88
C ARG A 339 -30.40 -12.28 -15.76
N ALA A 340 -30.23 -12.70 -14.51
CA ALA A 340 -30.28 -11.77 -13.37
C ALA A 340 -29.17 -10.71 -13.48
N LEU A 341 -27.96 -11.11 -13.87
CA LEU A 341 -26.86 -10.20 -14.11
C LEU A 341 -27.13 -9.23 -15.27
N GLU A 342 -27.56 -9.75 -16.43
CA GLU A 342 -27.89 -8.95 -17.62
C GLU A 342 -28.96 -7.91 -17.30
N HIS A 343 -30.04 -8.31 -16.64
CA HIS A 343 -31.09 -7.38 -16.18
C HIS A 343 -30.52 -6.29 -15.28
N THR A 344 -29.74 -6.69 -14.25
CA THR A 344 -29.12 -5.74 -13.32
C THR A 344 -28.22 -4.74 -14.04
N LEU A 345 -27.36 -5.22 -14.93
CA LEU A 345 -26.47 -4.36 -15.72
C LEU A 345 -27.26 -3.40 -16.65
N GLN A 346 -28.37 -3.86 -17.19
CA GLN A 346 -29.23 -3.01 -18.02
C GLN A 346 -29.86 -1.88 -17.20
N VAL A 347 -30.40 -2.17 -16.01
CA VAL A 347 -30.96 -1.17 -15.10
C VAL A 347 -29.91 -0.16 -14.67
N LEU A 348 -28.72 -0.60 -14.26
CA LEU A 348 -27.61 0.28 -13.86
C LEU A 348 -27.15 1.22 -14.97
N ARG A 349 -27.24 0.79 -16.24
CA ARG A 349 -26.92 1.66 -17.40
C ARG A 349 -28.00 2.69 -17.67
N ALA A 350 -29.25 2.39 -17.36
CA ALA A 350 -30.38 3.28 -17.56
C ALA A 350 -30.61 4.26 -16.41
N ASP A 351 -30.22 3.89 -15.20
CA ASP A 351 -30.43 4.67 -13.98
C ASP A 351 -29.14 4.67 -13.15
N SER A 352 -28.47 5.82 -13.08
CA SER A 352 -27.23 6.02 -12.30
C SER A 352 -27.44 5.93 -10.79
N ASP A 353 -28.67 6.06 -10.30
CA ASP A 353 -28.98 5.99 -8.89
C ASP A 353 -29.33 4.55 -8.43
N ALA A 354 -29.58 3.66 -9.38
CA ALA A 354 -29.82 2.25 -9.10
C ALA A 354 -28.62 1.61 -8.39
N ARG A 355 -28.92 0.67 -7.50
CA ARG A 355 -27.91 -0.11 -6.79
C ARG A 355 -27.89 -1.54 -7.29
N PHE A 356 -26.68 -2.10 -7.47
CA PHE A 356 -26.53 -3.48 -7.92
C PHE A 356 -27.32 -4.46 -7.05
N ILE A 357 -27.07 -4.45 -5.73
CA ILE A 357 -27.71 -5.41 -4.80
C ILE A 357 -29.23 -5.33 -4.81
N SER A 358 -29.82 -4.13 -4.72
CA SER A 358 -31.28 -3.98 -4.69
C SER A 358 -31.93 -4.37 -6.01
N THR A 359 -31.30 -4.08 -7.13
CA THR A 359 -31.80 -4.46 -8.46
C THR A 359 -31.72 -5.97 -8.66
N PHE A 360 -30.60 -6.57 -8.26
CA PHE A 360 -30.37 -8.01 -8.32
C PHE A 360 -31.37 -8.77 -7.45
N ASP A 361 -31.54 -8.36 -6.19
CA ASP A 361 -32.50 -8.96 -5.27
C ASP A 361 -33.94 -8.81 -5.76
N ALA A 362 -34.31 -7.65 -6.32
CA ALA A 362 -35.64 -7.42 -6.87
C ALA A 362 -35.93 -8.37 -8.04
N TYR A 363 -34.94 -8.60 -8.93
CA TYR A 363 -35.08 -9.56 -10.02
C TYR A 363 -35.27 -10.99 -9.51
N LEU A 364 -34.47 -11.44 -8.56
CA LEU A 364 -34.59 -12.79 -8.00
C LEU A 364 -35.93 -13.00 -7.30
N ASN A 365 -36.49 -11.95 -6.68
CA ASN A 365 -37.77 -12.01 -5.99
C ASN A 365 -38.99 -11.81 -6.92
N SER A 366 -38.80 -11.33 -8.16
CA SER A 366 -39.90 -11.09 -9.11
C SER A 366 -40.58 -12.38 -9.61
N GLY A 367 -39.93 -13.53 -9.40
CA GLY A 367 -40.44 -14.82 -9.84
C GLY A 367 -40.39 -15.05 -11.36
N GLU A 368 -39.76 -14.16 -12.13
CA GLU A 368 -39.63 -14.32 -13.58
C GLU A 368 -38.87 -15.61 -13.96
N ASP A 369 -38.12 -16.18 -12.99
CA ASP A 369 -37.46 -17.48 -13.10
C ASP A 369 -37.97 -18.52 -12.08
N ALA A 370 -39.24 -18.46 -11.66
CA ALA A 370 -39.81 -19.30 -10.58
C ALA A 370 -39.89 -20.81 -10.89
N HIS A 371 -38.85 -21.38 -11.38
CA HIS A 371 -38.63 -22.82 -11.39
C HIS A 371 -37.34 -23.17 -10.64
N GLY A 372 -37.43 -23.21 -9.30
CA GLY A 372 -36.55 -24.05 -8.50
C GLY A 372 -35.52 -23.42 -7.58
N LEU A 373 -35.72 -22.23 -7.04
CA LEU A 373 -34.83 -21.74 -5.95
C LEU A 373 -35.55 -21.82 -4.60
N HIS A 374 -35.31 -22.87 -3.84
CA HIS A 374 -35.54 -22.89 -2.40
C HIS A 374 -34.43 -22.05 -1.75
N HIS A 375 -34.80 -20.89 -1.17
CA HIS A 375 -33.92 -20.12 -0.31
C HIS A 375 -33.57 -20.96 0.93
N PRO A 376 -32.29 -21.19 1.24
CA PRO A 376 -31.93 -21.60 2.58
C PRO A 376 -32.05 -20.36 3.49
N MET A 377 -32.91 -20.48 4.52
CA MET A 377 -32.99 -19.51 5.61
C MET A 377 -31.73 -19.57 6.49
#